data_d1302f34786335794384b95e2c5f0b00
#
_entry.id   d1302f34786335794384b95e2c5f0b00
#
_cell.length_a   1.000
_cell.length_b   1.000
_cell.length_c   1.000
_cell.angle_alpha   90.00
_cell.angle_beta   90.00
_cell.angle_gamma   90.00
#
_symmetry.space_group_name_H-M   'P 1'
#
loop_
_entity.id
_entity.type
_entity.pdbx_description
1 polymer ?
#
loop_
_entity_poly.entity_id
_entity_poly.type
_entity_poly.pdbx_seq_one_letter_code
_entity_poly.pdbx_strand_id
1 'polypeptide(L)'
;GMRHFNTEGVCRPEEHYMVRLDDRLAWIKAELVDKRKYFVVNRGRQYGKTTTLNALERYLKEEYIVLALDFQLMGTEDFADEATFVRVFASAVLEGLALAGADGREDLRKPLEELTDKAVNSSLNELFVRLSGMCRVAPKPIVLMIDEIDSASNNQVFLDFLAQIRGYYLKRDKMPAFHSVILAGVYDIKKLKLRLRPKKEHQYNSPWNIAAKFKVDMSFSAAQIADMLGGYEADHHTGMDIGAVAEEIYAYTSGYPVLVSAICKCISEELPREEGHEDSAAPW
;
A
#
# COMPACT_ATOMS: atom_id res chain seq x y z
N GLY A 1 2.73 3.44 28.26
CA GLY A 1 1.47 2.75 28.51
C GLY A 1 1.57 1.30 28.06
N MET A 2 0.69 0.44 28.58
CA MET A 2 0.66 -0.99 28.24
C MET A 2 0.16 -1.16 26.80
N ARG A 3 0.81 -2.02 26.01
CA ARG A 3 0.37 -2.33 24.65
C ARG A 3 -0.94 -3.10 24.64
N HIS A 4 -1.70 -3.00 23.57
CA HIS A 4 -2.97 -3.69 23.36
C HIS A 4 -3.10 -4.22 21.92
N PHE A 5 -4.09 -5.09 21.67
CA PHE A 5 -4.42 -5.50 20.31
C PHE A 5 -5.31 -4.44 19.66
N ASN A 6 -4.91 -3.99 18.47
CA ASN A 6 -5.62 -2.96 17.73
C ASN A 6 -6.50 -3.59 16.63
N THR A 7 -7.71 -3.09 16.46
CA THR A 7 -8.66 -3.54 15.43
C THR A 7 -8.99 -2.43 14.43
N GLU A 8 -8.50 -1.22 14.63
CA GLU A 8 -8.82 -0.06 13.81
C GLU A 8 -7.58 0.76 13.50
N GLY A 9 -7.50 1.24 12.27
CA GLY A 9 -6.44 2.14 11.84
C GLY A 9 -5.05 1.51 11.78
N VAL A 10 -4.03 2.34 11.91
CA VAL A 10 -2.62 1.96 11.78
C VAL A 10 -2.08 1.39 13.08
N CYS A 11 -1.39 0.26 13.01
CA CYS A 11 -0.67 -0.30 14.15
C CYS A 11 0.66 0.42 14.40
N ARG A 12 0.96 0.63 15.68
CA ARG A 12 2.21 1.22 16.16
C ARG A 12 2.87 0.28 17.16
N PRO A 13 4.14 -0.10 16.95
CA PRO A 13 4.81 -1.08 17.82
C PRO A 13 4.86 -0.70 19.30
N GLU A 14 4.88 0.60 19.61
CA GLU A 14 4.93 1.12 20.97
C GLU A 14 3.61 0.96 21.72
N GLU A 15 2.49 0.92 20.97
CA GLU A 15 1.13 0.92 21.52
C GLU A 15 0.42 -0.41 21.31
N HIS A 16 0.84 -1.18 20.31
CA HIS A 16 0.10 -2.33 19.83
C HIS A 16 0.95 -3.60 19.77
N TYR A 17 0.31 -4.74 20.04
CA TYR A 17 0.88 -6.04 19.67
C TYR A 17 0.66 -6.24 18.18
N MET A 18 1.73 -6.48 17.45
CA MET A 18 1.72 -6.58 15.99
C MET A 18 2.49 -7.79 15.51
N VAL A 19 2.11 -8.27 14.33
CA VAL A 19 2.91 -9.23 13.58
C VAL A 19 4.16 -8.54 13.05
N ARG A 20 5.32 -9.17 13.21
CA ARG A 20 6.55 -8.72 12.55
C ARG A 20 6.47 -9.05 11.06
N LEU A 21 6.75 -8.04 10.25
CA LEU A 21 6.65 -8.15 8.80
C LEU A 21 8.02 -8.22 8.11
N ASP A 22 9.11 -8.31 8.87
CA ASP A 22 10.49 -8.17 8.38
C ASP A 22 10.81 -9.12 7.23
N ASP A 23 10.47 -10.41 7.34
CA ASP A 23 10.72 -11.39 6.28
C ASP A 23 9.93 -11.10 5.01
N ARG A 24 8.68 -10.67 5.18
CA ARG A 24 7.81 -10.30 4.05
C ARG A 24 8.30 -9.04 3.36
N LEU A 25 8.69 -8.02 4.13
CA LEU A 25 9.24 -6.78 3.59
C LEU A 25 10.55 -7.03 2.87
N ALA A 26 11.43 -7.85 3.44
CA ALA A 26 12.69 -8.24 2.80
C ALA A 26 12.43 -8.98 1.47
N TRP A 27 11.47 -9.88 1.44
CA TRP A 27 11.09 -10.60 0.22
C TRP A 27 10.52 -9.65 -0.85
N ILE A 28 9.59 -8.78 -0.47
CA ILE A 28 9.02 -7.78 -1.39
C ILE A 28 10.12 -6.90 -1.98
N LYS A 29 11.03 -6.42 -1.14
CA LYS A 29 12.15 -5.59 -1.59
C LYS A 29 13.04 -6.37 -2.57
N ALA A 30 13.55 -7.53 -2.16
CA ALA A 30 14.52 -8.30 -2.94
C ALA A 30 13.93 -8.84 -4.25
N GLU A 31 12.71 -9.34 -4.23
CA GLU A 31 12.11 -10.06 -5.36
C GLU A 31 11.26 -9.17 -6.26
N LEU A 32 10.74 -8.07 -5.76
CA LEU A 32 9.87 -7.20 -6.53
C LEU A 32 10.47 -5.80 -6.75
N VAL A 33 10.78 -5.07 -5.69
CA VAL A 33 11.23 -3.68 -5.81
C VAL A 33 12.64 -3.60 -6.43
N ASP A 34 13.61 -4.32 -5.89
CA ASP A 34 14.98 -4.30 -6.41
C ASP A 34 15.06 -4.83 -7.85
N LYS A 35 14.17 -5.73 -8.23
CA LYS A 35 14.04 -6.24 -9.60
C LYS A 35 13.20 -5.34 -10.53
N ARG A 36 12.88 -4.15 -10.10
CA ARG A 36 12.13 -3.15 -10.88
C ARG A 36 10.76 -3.64 -11.35
N LYS A 37 10.09 -4.45 -10.55
CA LYS A 37 8.75 -4.93 -10.86
C LYS A 37 7.69 -3.88 -10.52
N TYR A 38 6.64 -3.83 -11.33
CA TYR A 38 5.41 -3.10 -11.04
C TYR A 38 4.41 -4.14 -10.56
N PHE A 39 3.84 -3.95 -9.39
CA PHE A 39 3.02 -4.99 -8.77
C PHE A 39 1.84 -4.43 -7.98
N VAL A 40 0.91 -5.33 -7.69
CA VAL A 40 -0.32 -5.02 -6.97
C VAL A 40 -0.28 -5.71 -5.61
N VAL A 41 -0.54 -4.94 -4.56
CA VAL A 41 -0.84 -5.47 -3.25
C VAL A 41 -2.36 -5.56 -3.15
N ASN A 42 -2.88 -6.76 -3.37
CA ASN A 42 -4.30 -7.01 -3.20
C ASN A 42 -4.59 -7.33 -1.75
N ARG A 43 -5.65 -6.77 -1.22
CA ARG A 43 -5.96 -6.84 0.19
C ARG A 43 -7.45 -6.88 0.44
N GLY A 44 -7.82 -7.57 1.49
CA GLY A 44 -9.14 -7.43 2.08
C GLY A 44 -9.37 -5.99 2.59
N ARG A 45 -10.61 -5.56 2.74
CA ARG A 45 -11.07 -4.23 3.20
C ARG A 45 -10.60 -3.87 4.61
N GLN A 46 -9.44 -4.29 5.05
CA GLN A 46 -9.22 -4.34 6.46
C GLN A 46 -7.86 -3.80 6.87
N TYR A 47 -7.90 -3.35 8.09
CA TYR A 47 -6.85 -3.23 9.04
C TYR A 47 -5.62 -4.12 8.72
N GLY A 48 -4.45 -3.63 8.95
CA GLY A 48 -3.18 -4.34 8.70
C GLY A 48 -2.50 -4.00 7.38
N LYS A 49 -3.23 -3.59 6.39
CA LYS A 49 -2.73 -3.21 5.09
C LYS A 49 -2.00 -1.86 5.09
N THR A 50 -2.66 -0.84 5.62
CA THR A 50 -2.03 0.48 5.76
C THR A 50 -0.78 0.35 6.62
N THR A 51 -0.82 -0.50 7.65
CA THR A 51 0.34 -0.84 8.47
C THR A 51 1.46 -1.45 7.63
N THR A 52 1.16 -2.42 6.75
CA THR A 52 2.17 -3.05 5.91
C THR A 52 2.73 -2.08 4.88
N LEU A 53 1.90 -1.27 4.25
CA LEU A 53 2.37 -0.26 3.28
C LEU A 53 3.24 0.79 3.95
N ASN A 54 2.88 1.26 5.14
CA ASN A 54 3.70 2.19 5.90
C ASN A 54 5.04 1.55 6.32
N ALA A 55 5.02 0.28 6.72
CA ALA A 55 6.23 -0.45 7.04
C ALA A 55 7.14 -0.63 5.81
N LEU A 56 6.56 -0.93 4.66
CA LEU A 56 7.30 -1.05 3.40
C LEU A 56 7.92 0.29 2.99
N GLU A 57 7.17 1.39 3.11
CA GLU A 57 7.69 2.74 2.86
C GLU A 57 8.92 3.03 3.72
N ARG A 58 8.83 2.79 5.03
CA ARG A 58 9.97 2.98 5.94
C ARG A 58 11.15 2.06 5.61
N TYR A 59 10.87 0.84 5.21
CA TYR A 59 11.88 -0.15 4.85
C TYR A 59 12.65 0.24 3.57
N LEU A 60 11.98 0.89 2.62
CA LEU A 60 12.55 1.27 1.32
C LEU A 60 13.25 2.63 1.31
N LYS A 61 12.95 3.52 2.26
CA LYS A 61 13.32 4.95 2.18
C LYS A 61 14.83 5.23 2.20
N GLU A 62 15.66 4.32 2.67
CA GLU A 62 17.11 4.52 2.68
C GLU A 62 17.71 4.41 1.28
N GLU A 63 17.21 3.49 0.47
CA GLU A 63 17.72 3.24 -0.88
C GLU A 63 16.89 3.93 -1.96
N TYR A 64 15.64 4.26 -1.68
CA TYR A 64 14.69 4.79 -2.65
C TYR A 64 14.05 6.09 -2.16
N ILE A 65 13.66 6.95 -3.11
CA ILE A 65 12.65 7.97 -2.84
C ILE A 65 11.29 7.29 -3.00
N VAL A 66 10.54 7.19 -1.92
CA VAL A 66 9.20 6.58 -1.96
C VAL A 66 8.15 7.68 -2.00
N LEU A 67 7.40 7.75 -3.10
CA LEU A 67 6.25 8.61 -3.24
C LEU A 67 5.01 7.81 -2.85
N ALA A 68 4.53 8.01 -1.64
CA ALA A 68 3.35 7.35 -1.12
C ALA A 68 2.12 8.25 -1.29
N LEU A 69 1.19 7.85 -2.14
CA LEU A 69 -0.04 8.56 -2.47
C LEU A 69 -1.25 7.78 -1.99
N ASP A 70 -2.28 8.49 -1.54
CA ASP A 70 -3.54 7.90 -1.11
C ASP A 70 -4.70 8.46 -1.95
N PHE A 71 -5.25 7.62 -2.82
CA PHE A 71 -6.36 8.01 -3.69
C PHE A 71 -7.70 8.11 -2.96
N GLN A 72 -7.79 7.69 -1.70
CA GLN A 72 -8.99 7.94 -0.89
C GLN A 72 -9.22 9.44 -0.68
N LEU A 73 -8.15 10.23 -0.69
CA LEU A 73 -8.22 11.68 -0.54
C LEU A 73 -8.69 12.39 -1.81
N MET A 74 -8.77 11.68 -2.93
CA MET A 74 -9.29 12.20 -4.20
C MET A 74 -10.79 11.96 -4.29
N GLY A 75 -11.54 13.03 -4.61
CA GLY A 75 -12.97 12.94 -4.89
C GLY A 75 -13.25 12.52 -6.33
N THR A 76 -14.51 12.20 -6.61
CA THR A 76 -14.96 11.87 -7.98
C THR A 76 -14.65 12.97 -8.99
N GLU A 77 -14.72 14.23 -8.56
CA GLU A 77 -14.43 15.40 -9.37
C GLU A 77 -12.99 15.46 -9.87
N ASP A 78 -12.05 14.89 -9.11
CA ASP A 78 -10.63 14.86 -9.47
C ASP A 78 -10.33 13.94 -10.66
N PHE A 79 -11.25 13.05 -10.99
CA PHE A 79 -11.19 12.16 -12.13
C PHE A 79 -12.15 12.56 -13.26
N ALA A 80 -12.78 13.73 -13.17
CA ALA A 80 -13.79 14.17 -14.13
C ALA A 80 -13.21 14.40 -15.53
N ASP A 81 -12.03 14.95 -15.61
CA ASP A 81 -11.30 15.16 -16.84
C ASP A 81 -9.79 15.02 -16.66
N GLU A 82 -9.08 14.89 -17.78
CA GLU A 82 -7.64 14.68 -17.80
C GLU A 82 -6.87 15.84 -17.16
N ALA A 83 -7.24 17.08 -17.48
CA ALA A 83 -6.53 18.26 -16.96
C ALA A 83 -6.67 18.39 -15.45
N THR A 84 -7.84 18.12 -14.90
CA THR A 84 -8.07 18.14 -13.44
C THR A 84 -7.26 17.04 -12.75
N PHE A 85 -7.29 15.84 -13.29
CA PHE A 85 -6.51 14.73 -12.74
C PHE A 85 -5.01 15.04 -12.73
N VAL A 86 -4.49 15.60 -13.82
CA VAL A 86 -3.07 15.97 -13.94
C VAL A 86 -2.68 16.97 -12.84
N ARG A 87 -3.49 18.00 -12.60
CA ARG A 87 -3.22 18.98 -11.52
C ARG A 87 -3.21 18.33 -10.14
N VAL A 88 -4.22 17.53 -9.86
CA VAL A 88 -4.36 16.88 -8.55
C VAL A 88 -3.25 15.86 -8.33
N PHE A 89 -2.92 15.08 -9.35
CA PHE A 89 -1.83 14.11 -9.28
C PHE A 89 -0.47 14.78 -9.10
N ALA A 90 -0.19 15.84 -9.86
CA ALA A 90 1.04 16.62 -9.69
C ALA A 90 1.17 17.19 -8.28
N SER A 91 0.09 17.72 -7.72
CA SER A 91 0.06 18.20 -6.32
C SER A 91 0.33 17.07 -5.33
N ALA A 92 -0.25 15.89 -5.54
CA ALA A 92 -0.01 14.73 -4.69
C ALA A 92 1.45 14.26 -4.75
N VAL A 93 2.06 14.28 -5.93
CA VAL A 93 3.49 13.95 -6.07
C VAL A 93 4.37 14.97 -5.36
N LEU A 94 4.07 16.25 -5.45
CA LEU A 94 4.80 17.29 -4.71
C LEU A 94 4.72 17.09 -3.20
N GLU A 95 3.55 16.78 -2.69
CA GLU A 95 3.36 16.44 -1.28
C GLU A 95 4.16 15.18 -0.91
N GLY A 96 4.12 14.16 -1.76
CA GLY A 96 4.91 12.94 -1.58
C GLY A 96 6.42 13.20 -1.54
N LEU A 97 6.93 14.10 -2.37
CA LEU A 97 8.33 14.52 -2.34
C LEU A 97 8.68 15.21 -1.00
N ALA A 98 7.80 16.08 -0.51
CA ALA A 98 8.00 16.75 0.76
C ALA A 98 8.05 15.75 1.92
N LEU A 99 7.09 14.82 1.97
CA LEU A 99 7.03 13.76 2.99
C LEU A 99 8.24 12.81 2.91
N ALA A 100 8.78 12.59 1.73
CA ALA A 100 10.00 11.78 1.53
C ALA A 100 11.30 12.55 1.82
N GLY A 101 11.22 13.85 2.16
CA GLY A 101 12.38 14.69 2.39
C GLY A 101 13.16 15.05 1.12
N ALA A 102 12.53 14.94 -0.05
CA ALA A 102 13.13 15.19 -1.36
C ALA A 102 12.74 16.55 -1.98
N ASP A 103 11.96 17.36 -1.26
CA ASP A 103 11.43 18.64 -1.74
C ASP A 103 12.45 19.78 -1.75
N GLY A 104 13.63 19.59 -1.16
CA GLY A 104 14.73 20.56 -1.19
C GLY A 104 15.38 20.73 -2.58
N ARG A 105 15.12 19.84 -3.53
CA ARG A 105 15.64 19.91 -4.89
C ARG A 105 14.63 20.55 -5.82
N GLU A 106 14.97 21.75 -6.30
CA GLU A 106 14.13 22.51 -7.22
C GLU A 106 13.91 21.79 -8.54
N ASP A 107 14.92 21.07 -9.05
CA ASP A 107 14.85 20.32 -10.30
C ASP A 107 13.83 19.16 -10.25
N LEU A 108 13.53 18.65 -9.06
CA LEU A 108 12.45 17.67 -8.88
C LEU A 108 11.07 18.32 -8.79
N ARG A 109 10.97 19.48 -8.13
CA ARG A 109 9.68 20.14 -7.87
C ARG A 109 9.17 20.95 -9.05
N LYS A 110 10.01 21.78 -9.62
CA LYS A 110 9.61 22.82 -10.58
C LYS A 110 8.81 22.30 -11.77
N PRO A 111 9.18 21.20 -12.43
CA PRO A 111 8.42 20.68 -13.55
C PRO A 111 6.97 20.30 -13.18
N LEU A 112 6.76 19.87 -11.94
CA LEU A 112 5.45 19.48 -11.45
C LEU A 112 4.65 20.68 -10.90
N GLU A 113 5.32 21.67 -10.31
CA GLU A 113 4.68 22.89 -9.82
C GLU A 113 3.97 23.63 -10.96
N GLU A 114 4.55 23.66 -12.15
CA GLU A 114 3.93 24.26 -13.33
C GLU A 114 2.63 23.58 -13.73
N LEU A 115 2.50 22.26 -13.47
CA LEU A 115 1.28 21.50 -13.76
C LEU A 115 0.15 21.72 -12.75
N THR A 116 0.44 22.30 -11.61
CA THR A 116 -0.56 22.59 -10.58
C THR A 116 -1.32 23.88 -10.80
N ASP A 117 -0.90 24.70 -11.76
CA ASP A 117 -1.56 25.94 -12.10
C ASP A 117 -2.91 25.69 -12.78
N LYS A 118 -3.98 26.23 -12.20
CA LYS A 118 -5.35 26.11 -12.73
C LYS A 118 -5.53 26.72 -14.11
N ALA A 119 -4.69 27.67 -14.50
CA ALA A 119 -4.70 28.29 -15.83
C ALA A 119 -4.11 27.39 -16.91
N VAL A 120 -3.42 26.30 -16.55
CA VAL A 120 -2.77 25.38 -17.47
C VAL A 120 -3.59 24.10 -17.60
N ASN A 121 -3.96 23.78 -18.84
CA ASN A 121 -4.61 22.49 -19.17
C ASN A 121 -3.56 21.55 -19.74
N SER A 122 -3.07 20.65 -18.91
CA SER A 122 -2.04 19.68 -19.31
C SER A 122 -2.64 18.30 -19.54
N SER A 123 -2.06 17.56 -20.46
CA SER A 123 -2.43 16.18 -20.78
C SER A 123 -1.69 15.18 -19.87
N LEU A 124 -2.17 13.96 -19.83
CA LEU A 124 -1.44 12.84 -19.21
C LEU A 124 -0.07 12.65 -19.87
N ASN A 125 0.01 12.82 -21.18
CA ASN A 125 1.28 12.73 -21.89
C ASN A 125 2.30 13.74 -21.34
N GLU A 126 1.89 15.00 -21.15
CA GLU A 126 2.76 16.04 -20.60
C GLU A 126 3.14 15.71 -19.13
N LEU A 127 2.21 15.22 -18.34
CA LEU A 127 2.49 14.76 -16.98
C LEU A 127 3.62 13.72 -16.97
N PHE A 128 3.49 12.70 -17.81
CA PHE A 128 4.47 11.61 -17.84
C PHE A 128 5.82 12.01 -18.41
N VAL A 129 5.87 12.96 -19.35
CA VAL A 129 7.13 13.56 -19.81
C VAL A 129 7.84 14.19 -18.60
N ARG A 130 7.15 14.94 -17.77
CA ARG A 130 7.71 15.59 -16.58
C ARG A 130 8.08 14.61 -15.48
N LEU A 131 7.25 13.58 -15.25
CA LEU A 131 7.57 12.51 -14.31
C LEU A 131 8.82 11.74 -14.74
N SER A 132 8.96 11.44 -16.01
CA SER A 132 10.16 10.80 -16.58
C SER A 132 11.40 11.69 -16.37
N GLY A 133 11.27 12.99 -16.61
CA GLY A 133 12.34 13.96 -16.35
C GLY A 133 12.72 14.00 -14.87
N MET A 134 11.76 13.93 -13.96
CA MET A 134 12.00 13.85 -12.54
C MET A 134 12.78 12.58 -12.17
N CYS A 135 12.38 11.43 -12.72
CA CYS A 135 13.10 10.16 -12.50
C CYS A 135 14.54 10.22 -13.02
N ARG A 136 14.79 10.95 -14.10
CA ARG A 136 16.13 11.11 -14.67
C ARG A 136 17.08 11.83 -13.72
N VAL A 137 16.63 12.89 -13.06
CA VAL A 137 17.48 13.76 -12.23
C VAL A 137 17.46 13.40 -10.76
N ALA A 138 16.60 12.49 -10.35
CA ALA A 138 16.47 12.10 -8.95
C ALA A 138 17.77 11.49 -8.40
N PRO A 139 18.18 11.86 -7.17
CA PRO A 139 19.41 11.35 -6.55
C PRO A 139 19.35 9.88 -6.18
N LYS A 140 18.13 9.34 -6.04
CA LYS A 140 17.84 7.92 -5.79
C LYS A 140 16.73 7.47 -6.72
N PRO A 141 16.66 6.17 -7.05
CA PRO A 141 15.52 5.66 -7.80
C PRO A 141 14.20 5.93 -7.08
N ILE A 142 13.15 6.22 -7.83
CA ILE A 142 11.84 6.59 -7.29
C ILE A 142 10.91 5.38 -7.34
N VAL A 143 10.32 5.05 -6.21
CA VAL A 143 9.23 4.07 -6.07
C VAL A 143 7.93 4.83 -5.90
N LEU A 144 6.96 4.58 -6.77
CA LEU A 144 5.61 5.14 -6.66
C LEU A 144 4.71 4.12 -5.97
N MET A 145 4.10 4.52 -4.87
CA MET A 145 3.16 3.70 -4.11
C MET A 145 1.81 4.42 -4.08
N ILE A 146 0.77 3.79 -4.58
CA ILE A 146 -0.59 4.36 -4.60
C ILE A 146 -1.53 3.44 -3.84
N ASP A 147 -2.08 3.93 -2.74
CA ASP A 147 -3.08 3.25 -1.95
C ASP A 147 -4.50 3.65 -2.36
N GLU A 148 -5.47 2.83 -2.02
CA GLU A 148 -6.90 3.07 -2.25
C GLU A 148 -7.25 3.30 -3.73
N ILE A 149 -6.67 2.50 -4.62
CA ILE A 149 -6.96 2.61 -6.07
C ILE A 149 -8.42 2.29 -6.43
N ASP A 150 -9.16 1.67 -5.52
CA ASP A 150 -10.57 1.30 -5.73
C ASP A 150 -11.44 2.53 -5.97
N SER A 151 -11.13 3.64 -5.30
CA SER A 151 -11.86 4.89 -5.46
C SER A 151 -11.74 5.45 -6.88
N ALA A 152 -10.67 5.12 -7.60
CA ALA A 152 -10.39 5.56 -8.96
C ALA A 152 -10.82 4.56 -10.03
N SER A 153 -11.17 3.34 -9.63
CA SER A 153 -11.28 2.18 -10.52
C SER A 153 -12.33 2.29 -11.63
N ASN A 154 -13.35 3.13 -11.46
CA ASN A 154 -14.44 3.31 -12.43
C ASN A 154 -14.21 4.50 -13.38
N ASN A 155 -13.06 5.17 -13.31
CA ASN A 155 -12.80 6.37 -14.07
C ASN A 155 -11.90 6.08 -15.28
N GLN A 156 -12.32 6.57 -16.45
CA GLN A 156 -11.56 6.40 -17.69
C GLN A 156 -10.17 7.07 -17.60
N VAL A 157 -10.09 8.25 -16.97
CA VAL A 157 -8.81 8.95 -16.78
C VAL A 157 -7.81 8.10 -15.98
N PHE A 158 -8.28 7.40 -14.97
CA PHE A 158 -7.42 6.51 -14.21
C PHE A 158 -6.90 5.34 -15.06
N LEU A 159 -7.72 4.77 -15.91
CA LEU A 159 -7.28 3.72 -16.86
C LEU A 159 -6.26 4.26 -17.86
N ASP A 160 -6.47 5.45 -18.36
CA ASP A 160 -5.53 6.11 -19.27
C ASP A 160 -4.19 6.40 -18.57
N PHE A 161 -4.25 6.77 -17.29
CA PHE A 161 -3.08 6.91 -16.42
C PHE A 161 -2.32 5.58 -16.28
N LEU A 162 -3.02 4.48 -16.00
CA LEU A 162 -2.41 3.15 -15.94
C LEU A 162 -1.77 2.73 -17.26
N ALA A 163 -2.40 3.09 -18.38
CA ALA A 163 -1.85 2.83 -19.70
C ALA A 163 -0.53 3.58 -19.93
N GLN A 164 -0.40 4.81 -19.45
CA GLN A 164 0.84 5.57 -19.49
C GLN A 164 1.93 4.91 -18.62
N ILE A 165 1.59 4.51 -17.42
CA ILE A 165 2.54 3.79 -16.54
C ILE A 165 3.06 2.53 -17.24
N ARG A 166 2.19 1.76 -17.87
CA ARG A 166 2.60 0.57 -18.63
C ARG A 166 3.50 0.92 -19.82
N GLY A 167 3.15 1.96 -20.56
CA GLY A 167 3.94 2.40 -21.70
C GLY A 167 5.39 2.75 -21.32
N TYR A 168 5.56 3.49 -20.23
CA TYR A 168 6.89 3.82 -19.69
C TYR A 168 7.61 2.59 -19.13
N TYR A 169 6.90 1.70 -18.49
CA TYR A 169 7.48 0.42 -18.03
C TYR A 169 8.08 -0.38 -19.19
N LEU A 170 7.35 -0.51 -20.30
CA LEU A 170 7.81 -1.26 -21.46
C LEU A 170 9.00 -0.61 -22.16
N LYS A 171 9.16 0.70 -22.03
CA LYS A 171 10.24 1.48 -22.63
C LYS A 171 11.31 1.90 -21.63
N ARG A 172 11.32 1.34 -20.43
CA ARG A 172 12.21 1.78 -19.35
C ARG A 172 13.71 1.65 -19.65
N ASP A 173 14.08 0.82 -20.61
CA ASP A 173 15.47 0.71 -21.07
C ASP A 173 15.93 1.92 -21.90
N LYS A 174 14.99 2.67 -22.46
CA LYS A 174 15.27 3.84 -23.31
C LYS A 174 14.83 5.15 -22.67
N MET A 175 13.84 5.12 -21.80
CA MET A 175 13.26 6.29 -21.17
C MET A 175 13.26 6.13 -19.65
N PRO A 176 13.68 7.15 -18.90
CA PRO A 176 13.57 7.12 -17.45
C PRO A 176 12.11 6.88 -17.02
N ALA A 177 11.93 6.06 -16.01
CA ALA A 177 10.63 5.72 -15.46
C ALA A 177 10.74 5.48 -13.94
N PHE A 178 9.62 5.34 -13.27
CA PHE A 178 9.63 4.87 -11.89
C PHE A 178 10.36 3.53 -11.79
N HIS A 179 11.22 3.40 -10.80
CA HIS A 179 11.96 2.17 -10.55
C HIS A 179 11.01 1.00 -10.26
N SER A 180 10.02 1.24 -9.41
CA SER A 180 8.94 0.30 -9.11
C SER A 180 7.64 1.08 -8.91
N VAL A 181 6.51 0.45 -9.19
CA VAL A 181 5.17 0.99 -8.91
C VAL A 181 4.39 -0.05 -8.13
N ILE A 182 3.87 0.36 -6.99
CA ILE A 182 3.10 -0.48 -6.08
C ILE A 182 1.69 0.07 -5.99
N LEU A 183 0.72 -0.69 -6.46
CA LEU A 183 -0.69 -0.33 -6.33
C LEU A 183 -1.36 -1.17 -5.26
N ALA A 184 -2.09 -0.55 -4.37
CA ALA A 184 -2.81 -1.24 -3.33
C ALA A 184 -4.30 -0.93 -3.36
N GLY A 185 -5.12 -1.95 -3.24
CA GLY A 185 -6.56 -1.83 -3.24
C GLY A 185 -7.26 -3.16 -3.01
N VAL A 186 -8.58 -3.10 -2.87
CA VAL A 186 -9.44 -4.27 -2.63
C VAL A 186 -9.84 -4.96 -3.93
N TYR A 187 -9.74 -4.25 -5.07
CA TYR A 187 -10.26 -4.71 -6.35
C TYR A 187 -9.32 -5.65 -7.08
N ASP A 188 -9.93 -6.61 -7.79
CA ASP A 188 -9.24 -7.34 -8.84
C ASP A 188 -9.16 -6.44 -10.08
N ILE A 189 -7.97 -5.91 -10.35
CA ILE A 189 -7.71 -5.05 -11.50
C ILE A 189 -8.05 -5.73 -12.83
N LYS A 190 -8.04 -7.05 -12.88
CA LYS A 190 -8.49 -7.82 -14.06
C LYS A 190 -9.96 -7.59 -14.38
N LYS A 191 -10.80 -7.35 -13.36
CA LYS A 191 -12.23 -7.07 -13.53
C LYS A 191 -12.52 -5.65 -14.01
N LEU A 192 -11.59 -4.72 -13.84
CA LEU A 192 -11.72 -3.35 -14.34
C LEU A 192 -11.79 -3.27 -15.85
N LYS A 193 -11.14 -4.20 -16.56
CA LYS A 193 -11.16 -4.30 -18.02
C LYS A 193 -12.53 -4.38 -18.62
N LEU A 194 -13.42 -5.13 -17.99
CA LEU A 194 -14.70 -5.50 -18.57
C LEU A 194 -15.72 -4.37 -18.53
N ARG A 195 -15.49 -3.33 -17.73
CA ARG A 195 -16.48 -2.26 -17.50
C ARG A 195 -16.31 -1.05 -18.41
N LEU A 196 -15.11 -0.76 -18.90
CA LEU A 196 -14.78 0.55 -19.42
C LEU A 196 -14.55 0.64 -20.95
N ARG A 197 -14.28 -0.46 -21.65
CA ARG A 197 -14.18 -0.47 -23.11
C ARG A 197 -14.61 -1.81 -23.76
N PRO A 198 -15.91 -2.12 -23.84
CA PRO A 198 -16.37 -3.39 -24.44
C PRO A 198 -16.05 -3.54 -25.93
N LYS A 199 -15.73 -2.43 -26.64
CA LYS A 199 -15.48 -2.43 -28.10
C LYS A 199 -14.01 -2.53 -28.52
N LYS A 200 -13.07 -2.52 -27.60
CA LYS A 200 -11.63 -2.71 -27.87
C LYS A 200 -11.11 -4.05 -27.37
N GLU A 201 -11.91 -5.08 -27.52
CA GLU A 201 -11.61 -6.45 -27.06
C GLU A 201 -10.37 -7.08 -27.68
N HIS A 202 -9.82 -6.51 -28.75
CA HIS A 202 -8.62 -7.01 -29.40
C HIS A 202 -7.30 -6.60 -28.73
N GLN A 203 -7.35 -5.73 -27.73
CA GLN A 203 -6.18 -5.45 -26.89
C GLN A 203 -6.24 -6.32 -25.63
N TYR A 204 -5.76 -7.54 -25.77
CA TYR A 204 -5.69 -8.55 -24.71
C TYR A 204 -4.88 -8.15 -23.49
N ASN A 205 -4.33 -6.94 -23.46
CA ASN A 205 -3.44 -6.50 -22.42
C ASN A 205 -4.10 -5.42 -21.57
N SER A 206 -4.56 -5.82 -20.38
CA SER A 206 -4.79 -4.87 -19.28
C SER A 206 -3.55 -3.99 -19.14
N PRO A 207 -3.70 -2.69 -18.88
CA PRO A 207 -2.57 -1.86 -18.49
C PRO A 207 -1.72 -2.48 -17.37
N TRP A 208 -2.29 -3.40 -16.58
CA TRP A 208 -1.63 -4.08 -15.49
C TRP A 208 -1.34 -5.56 -15.68
N ASN A 209 -1.36 -6.08 -16.87
CA ASN A 209 -0.91 -7.46 -17.10
C ASN A 209 0.52 -7.70 -16.60
N ILE A 210 1.35 -6.68 -16.62
CA ILE A 210 2.71 -6.73 -16.08
C ILE A 210 2.74 -6.90 -14.56
N ALA A 211 1.74 -6.37 -13.85
CA ALA A 211 1.64 -6.43 -12.39
C ALA A 211 0.80 -7.61 -11.89
N ALA A 212 -0.05 -8.18 -12.73
CA ALA A 212 -0.97 -9.24 -12.34
C ALA A 212 -0.28 -10.52 -11.85
N LYS A 213 0.99 -10.71 -12.20
CA LYS A 213 1.81 -11.85 -11.77
C LYS A 213 2.26 -11.76 -10.31
N PHE A 214 2.23 -10.59 -9.71
CA PHE A 214 2.86 -10.29 -8.44
C PHE A 214 1.83 -9.85 -7.40
N LYS A 215 0.91 -10.76 -7.07
CA LYS A 215 -0.02 -10.54 -5.95
C LYS A 215 0.68 -10.88 -4.64
N VAL A 216 0.69 -9.94 -3.73
CA VAL A 216 1.23 -10.16 -2.39
C VAL A 216 0.07 -10.51 -1.47
N ASP A 217 0.14 -11.67 -0.83
CA ASP A 217 -0.81 -12.08 0.18
C ASP A 217 -0.47 -11.40 1.51
N MET A 218 -1.46 -10.71 2.07
CA MET A 218 -1.34 -9.96 3.32
C MET A 218 -1.82 -10.76 4.54
N SER A 219 -2.24 -12.01 4.38
CA SER A 219 -2.64 -12.87 5.48
C SER A 219 -1.45 -13.22 6.37
N PHE A 220 -1.71 -13.38 7.66
CA PHE A 220 -0.70 -13.81 8.62
C PHE A 220 -0.59 -15.33 8.61
N SER A 221 0.64 -15.85 8.68
CA SER A 221 0.88 -17.25 8.98
C SER A 221 0.70 -17.55 10.46
N ALA A 222 0.53 -18.81 10.82
CA ALA A 222 0.51 -19.23 12.22
C ALA A 222 1.79 -18.80 12.96
N ALA A 223 2.96 -18.88 12.31
CA ALA A 223 4.21 -18.44 12.89
C ALA A 223 4.24 -16.93 13.17
N GLN A 224 3.68 -16.13 12.26
CA GLN A 224 3.55 -14.67 12.47
C GLN A 224 2.59 -14.33 13.61
N ILE A 225 1.48 -15.06 13.73
CA ILE A 225 0.56 -14.93 14.86
C ILE A 225 1.26 -15.29 16.17
N ALA A 226 2.03 -16.38 16.18
CA ALA A 226 2.82 -16.79 17.34
C ALA A 226 3.83 -15.71 17.77
N ASP A 227 4.49 -15.06 16.83
CA ASP A 227 5.42 -13.96 17.11
C ASP A 227 4.70 -12.77 17.78
N MET A 228 3.53 -12.40 17.29
CA MET A 228 2.69 -11.36 17.89
C MET A 228 2.26 -11.71 19.31
N LEU A 229 1.80 -12.95 19.54
CA LEU A 229 1.42 -13.45 20.85
C LEU A 229 2.62 -13.53 21.80
N GLY A 230 3.82 -13.77 21.29
CA GLY A 230 5.08 -13.73 22.04
C GLY A 230 5.31 -12.37 22.71
N GLY A 231 4.98 -11.29 21.99
CA GLY A 231 5.01 -9.94 22.58
C GLY A 231 4.02 -9.77 23.73
N TYR A 232 2.83 -10.28 23.57
CA TYR A 232 1.80 -10.27 24.64
C TYR A 232 2.26 -11.11 25.85
N GLU A 233 2.76 -12.30 25.61
CA GLU A 233 3.22 -13.21 26.69
C GLU A 233 4.39 -12.62 27.47
N ALA A 234 5.30 -11.91 26.78
CA ALA A 234 6.41 -11.21 27.44
C ALA A 234 5.92 -10.13 28.41
N ASP A 235 4.80 -9.48 28.12
CA ASP A 235 4.23 -8.43 28.96
C ASP A 235 3.30 -8.98 30.08
N HIS A 236 2.61 -10.08 29.82
CA HIS A 236 1.53 -10.56 30.69
C HIS A 236 1.80 -11.89 31.42
N HIS A 237 2.78 -12.67 30.97
CA HIS A 237 3.18 -13.93 31.59
C HIS A 237 2.00 -14.89 31.90
N THR A 238 1.17 -15.16 30.88
CA THR A 238 -0.04 -15.99 31.04
C THR A 238 0.27 -17.47 31.16
N GLY A 239 1.43 -17.92 30.67
CA GLY A 239 1.78 -19.34 30.58
C GLY A 239 1.12 -20.06 29.42
N MET A 240 0.51 -19.34 28.44
CA MET A 240 -0.10 -19.96 27.27
C MET A 240 0.91 -20.75 26.44
N ASP A 241 0.42 -21.81 25.80
CA ASP A 241 1.14 -22.46 24.70
C ASP A 241 0.97 -21.61 23.43
N ILE A 242 1.93 -20.73 23.18
CA ILE A 242 1.87 -19.75 22.08
C ILE A 242 1.67 -20.44 20.73
N GLY A 243 2.39 -21.53 20.47
CA GLY A 243 2.30 -22.27 19.22
C GLY A 243 0.90 -22.86 19.00
N ALA A 244 0.36 -23.50 20.02
CA ALA A 244 -0.98 -24.09 19.96
C ALA A 244 -2.07 -23.03 19.79
N VAL A 245 -1.99 -21.92 20.54
CA VAL A 245 -2.94 -20.81 20.42
C VAL A 245 -2.87 -20.16 19.03
N ALA A 246 -1.69 -19.94 18.50
CA ALA A 246 -1.51 -19.36 17.17
C ALA A 246 -2.07 -20.27 16.06
N GLU A 247 -1.86 -21.58 16.15
CA GLU A 247 -2.42 -22.54 15.20
C GLU A 247 -3.96 -22.53 15.25
N GLU A 248 -4.52 -22.46 16.41
CA GLU A 248 -5.98 -22.42 16.59
C GLU A 248 -6.57 -21.10 16.05
N ILE A 249 -5.96 -19.98 16.35
CA ILE A 249 -6.36 -18.67 15.78
C ILE A 249 -6.26 -18.72 14.25
N TYR A 250 -5.19 -19.27 13.71
CA TYR A 250 -5.04 -19.42 12.27
C TYR A 250 -6.15 -20.29 11.66
N ALA A 251 -6.50 -21.39 12.31
CA ALA A 251 -7.56 -22.29 11.84
C ALA A 251 -8.92 -21.59 11.72
N TYR A 252 -9.25 -20.70 12.66
CA TYR A 252 -10.50 -19.94 12.63
C TYR A 252 -10.49 -18.75 11.67
N THR A 253 -9.34 -18.13 11.45
CA THR A 253 -9.22 -16.84 10.75
C THR A 253 -8.62 -16.95 9.37
N SER A 254 -7.98 -18.06 9.04
CA SER A 254 -7.10 -18.21 7.87
C SER A 254 -6.01 -17.13 7.80
N GLY A 255 -5.64 -16.57 8.96
CA GLY A 255 -4.64 -15.52 9.07
C GLY A 255 -5.14 -14.12 8.69
N TYR A 256 -6.43 -13.94 8.53
CA TYR A 256 -7.01 -12.64 8.15
C TYR A 256 -6.74 -11.59 9.24
N PRO A 257 -5.99 -10.51 8.95
CA PRO A 257 -5.45 -9.63 10.01
C PRO A 257 -6.48 -9.07 10.97
N VAL A 258 -7.63 -8.59 10.47
CA VAL A 258 -8.67 -8.04 11.34
C VAL A 258 -9.31 -9.10 12.23
N LEU A 259 -9.51 -10.31 11.71
CA LEU A 259 -10.08 -11.40 12.49
C LEU A 259 -9.11 -11.87 13.57
N VAL A 260 -7.83 -11.95 13.24
CA VAL A 260 -6.77 -12.30 14.21
C VAL A 260 -6.75 -11.27 15.34
N SER A 261 -6.69 -9.99 15.01
CA SER A 261 -6.66 -8.92 16.02
C SER A 261 -7.96 -8.86 16.83
N ALA A 262 -9.11 -9.07 16.20
CA ALA A 262 -10.41 -9.08 16.90
C ALA A 262 -10.51 -10.22 17.90
N ILE A 263 -10.07 -11.42 17.54
CA ILE A 263 -10.05 -12.57 18.47
C ILE A 263 -9.10 -12.28 19.63
N CYS A 264 -7.89 -11.81 19.37
CA CYS A 264 -6.94 -11.50 20.44
C CYS A 264 -7.45 -10.41 21.38
N LYS A 265 -8.08 -9.36 20.83
CA LYS A 265 -8.69 -8.30 21.63
C LYS A 265 -9.84 -8.83 22.48
N CYS A 266 -10.70 -9.64 21.90
CA CYS A 266 -11.82 -10.26 22.62
C CYS A 266 -11.32 -11.07 23.81
N ILE A 267 -10.36 -11.96 23.61
CA ILE A 267 -9.81 -12.81 24.66
C ILE A 267 -9.11 -11.98 25.75
N SER A 268 -8.32 -10.98 25.35
CA SER A 268 -7.49 -10.22 26.30
C SER A 268 -8.25 -9.15 27.08
N GLU A 269 -9.29 -8.56 26.51
CA GLU A 269 -9.96 -7.38 27.05
C GLU A 269 -11.45 -7.59 27.33
N GLU A 270 -12.19 -8.15 26.35
CA GLU A 270 -13.66 -8.17 26.40
C GLU A 270 -14.20 -9.28 27.30
N LEU A 271 -13.70 -10.52 27.15
CA LEU A 271 -14.17 -11.64 27.96
C LEU A 271 -13.90 -11.45 29.47
N PRO A 272 -12.72 -10.98 29.90
CA PRO A 272 -12.49 -10.69 31.32
C PRO A 272 -13.46 -9.67 31.90
N ARG A 273 -13.86 -8.64 31.15
CA ARG A 273 -14.81 -7.62 31.58
C ARG A 273 -16.23 -8.15 31.69
N GLU A 274 -16.68 -8.94 30.70
CA GLU A 274 -18.02 -9.55 30.72
C GLU A 274 -18.22 -10.51 31.88
N GLU A 275 -17.18 -11.24 32.26
CA GLU A 275 -17.20 -12.16 33.39
C GLU A 275 -17.03 -11.46 34.76
N GLY A 276 -16.87 -10.13 34.78
CA GLY A 276 -16.65 -9.38 36.03
C GLY A 276 -15.28 -9.61 36.64
N HIS A 277 -14.33 -10.15 35.89
CA HIS A 277 -12.99 -10.51 36.33
C HIS A 277 -11.92 -9.58 35.72
N GLU A 278 -12.09 -8.27 35.88
CA GLU A 278 -11.14 -7.28 35.32
C GLU A 278 -9.70 -7.50 35.78
N ASP A 279 -9.50 -8.10 36.95
CA ASP A 279 -8.19 -8.38 37.54
C ASP A 279 -7.72 -9.84 37.32
N SER A 280 -8.50 -10.65 36.60
CA SER A 280 -8.11 -12.04 36.34
C SER A 280 -7.34 -12.17 35.02
N ALA A 281 -6.51 -13.22 34.91
CA ALA A 281 -5.77 -13.55 33.70
C ALA A 281 -6.74 -13.80 32.53
N ALA A 282 -6.40 -13.34 31.34
CA ALA A 282 -7.18 -13.59 30.13
C ALA A 282 -7.25 -15.11 29.83
N PRO A 283 -8.37 -15.60 29.29
CA PRO A 283 -8.62 -17.04 29.06
C PRO A 283 -7.97 -17.55 27.77
N TRP A 284 -6.67 -17.46 27.69
CA TRP A 284 -5.90 -17.94 26.52
C TRP A 284 -5.85 -19.46 26.41
#